data_53d815e2de51748a3cbaf7446aa01b86
#
_entry.id   53d815e2de51748a3cbaf7446aa01b86
#
_cell.length_a   1.000
_cell.length_b   1.000
_cell.length_c   1.000
_cell.angle_alpha   90.00
_cell.angle_beta   90.00
_cell.angle_gamma   90.00
#
_symmetry.space_group_name_H-M   'P 1'
#
loop_
_entity.id
_entity.type
_entity.pdbx_description
1 polymer ?
#
loop_
_entity_poly.entity_id
_entity_poly.type
_entity_poly.pdbx_seq_one_letter_code
_entity_poly.pdbx_strand_id
1 'polypeptide(L)'
;MLIGVPKEIKADEYRVALTPAGAEMLSEDGHNVVIESGAGLGSGFTDDFYAEAGVKVLDTAEEVWAQAEMIMKVKEPIHQELPYMRDGQVIFTYFHFAADKSLTRACMKAGVVAVSYTHLTLPTKA
;
A
#
# COMPACT_ATOMS: atom_id res chain seq x y z
N MET A 1 -9.07 -7.52 -9.43
CA MET A 1 -8.77 -7.26 -8.01
C MET A 1 -8.77 -5.76 -7.77
N LEU A 2 -9.31 -5.32 -6.67
CA LEU A 2 -9.27 -3.91 -6.28
C LEU A 2 -8.04 -3.65 -5.42
N ILE A 3 -7.13 -2.84 -5.95
CA ILE A 3 -5.83 -2.53 -5.32
C ILE A 3 -5.88 -1.12 -4.77
N GLY A 4 -5.52 -0.94 -3.51
CA GLY A 4 -5.52 0.36 -2.86
C GLY A 4 -4.12 0.81 -2.45
N VAL A 5 -3.85 2.10 -2.65
CA VAL A 5 -2.56 2.70 -2.30
C VAL A 5 -2.82 3.86 -1.32
N PRO A 6 -2.71 3.62 -0.02
CA PRO A 6 -2.83 4.71 0.95
C PRO A 6 -1.56 5.55 0.96
N LYS A 7 -1.69 6.79 1.42
CA LYS A 7 -0.56 7.67 1.62
C LYS A 7 0.33 7.11 2.73
N GLU A 8 1.65 7.13 2.51
CA GLU A 8 2.60 6.75 3.54
C GLU A 8 2.58 7.77 4.66
N ILE A 9 2.45 7.30 5.90
CA ILE A 9 2.39 8.18 7.06
C ILE A 9 3.52 7.95 8.06
N LYS A 10 4.41 6.99 7.78
CA LYS A 10 5.59 6.79 8.59
C LYS A 10 6.55 7.96 8.41
N ALA A 11 7.17 8.42 9.49
CA ALA A 11 8.10 9.54 9.46
C ALA A 11 9.18 9.35 8.39
N ASP A 12 9.45 10.43 7.64
CA ASP A 12 10.48 10.48 6.60
C ASP A 12 10.24 9.53 5.41
N GLU A 13 9.02 9.03 5.24
CA GLU A 13 8.69 8.24 4.07
C GLU A 13 7.95 9.10 3.05
N TYR A 14 8.59 9.37 1.93
CA TYR A 14 8.06 10.23 0.85
C TYR A 14 7.77 9.47 -0.43
N ARG A 15 8.15 8.19 -0.49
CA ARG A 15 7.92 7.35 -1.66
C ARG A 15 6.46 6.89 -1.70
N VAL A 16 6.01 6.57 -2.90
CA VAL A 16 4.70 5.96 -3.11
C VAL A 16 4.91 4.54 -3.64
N ALA A 17 4.05 3.62 -3.26
CA ALA A 17 4.19 2.21 -3.63
C ALA A 17 3.92 1.94 -5.11
N LEU A 18 3.17 2.81 -5.78
CA LEU A 18 2.75 2.61 -7.15
C LEU A 18 2.83 3.92 -7.92
N THR A 19 3.60 3.91 -9.02
CA THR A 19 3.68 5.07 -9.91
C THR A 19 2.46 5.13 -10.82
N PRO A 20 2.16 6.31 -11.43
CA PRO A 20 1.08 6.38 -12.42
C PRO A 20 1.27 5.39 -13.57
N ALA A 21 2.49 5.21 -14.06
CA ALA A 21 2.78 4.25 -15.12
C ALA A 21 2.47 2.81 -14.68
N GLY A 22 2.86 2.45 -13.45
CA GLY A 22 2.55 1.14 -12.89
C GLY A 22 1.05 0.93 -12.71
N ALA A 23 0.35 1.97 -12.28
CA ALA A 23 -1.10 1.92 -12.13
C ALA A 23 -1.81 1.72 -13.47
N GLU A 24 -1.33 2.38 -14.53
CA GLU A 24 -1.86 2.19 -15.87
C GLU A 24 -1.71 0.74 -16.33
N MET A 25 -0.55 0.14 -16.08
CA MET A 25 -0.33 -1.27 -16.44
C MET A 25 -1.29 -2.20 -15.69
N LEU A 26 -1.52 -1.96 -14.41
CA LEU A 26 -2.46 -2.76 -13.64
C LEU A 26 -3.89 -2.59 -14.16
N SER A 27 -4.26 -1.38 -14.54
CA SER A 27 -5.58 -1.11 -15.13
C SER A 27 -5.76 -1.84 -16.45
N GLU A 28 -4.73 -1.86 -17.28
CA GLU A 28 -4.74 -2.59 -18.56
C GLU A 28 -4.90 -4.10 -18.35
N ASP A 29 -4.36 -4.62 -17.25
CA ASP A 29 -4.49 -6.03 -16.89
C ASP A 29 -5.83 -6.37 -16.22
N GLY A 30 -6.75 -5.41 -16.14
CA GLY A 30 -8.10 -5.64 -15.62
C GLY A 30 -8.27 -5.41 -14.13
N HIS A 31 -7.27 -4.85 -13.46
CA HIS A 31 -7.38 -4.50 -12.05
C HIS A 31 -7.94 -3.09 -11.89
N ASN A 32 -8.64 -2.86 -10.78
CA ASN A 32 -9.10 -1.54 -10.41
C ASN A 32 -8.16 -0.99 -9.34
N VAL A 33 -7.69 0.24 -9.52
CA VAL A 33 -6.76 0.87 -8.59
C VAL A 33 -7.42 2.09 -7.97
N VAL A 34 -7.33 2.20 -6.65
CA VAL A 34 -7.73 3.39 -5.91
C VAL A 34 -6.52 3.90 -5.13
N ILE A 35 -6.42 5.21 -4.98
CA ILE A 35 -5.30 5.84 -4.29
C ILE A 35 -5.80 6.96 -3.38
N GLU A 36 -5.16 7.13 -2.25
CA GLU A 36 -5.46 8.26 -1.37
C GLU A 36 -4.93 9.55 -1.98
N SER A 37 -5.73 10.61 -1.94
CA SER A 37 -5.32 11.93 -2.40
C SER A 37 -4.00 12.36 -1.75
N GLY A 38 -3.07 12.82 -2.56
CA GLY A 38 -1.77 13.27 -2.10
C GLY A 38 -0.74 12.16 -1.90
N ALA A 39 -1.10 10.91 -2.11
CA ALA A 39 -0.18 9.79 -1.84
C ALA A 39 1.10 9.84 -2.68
N GLY A 40 1.03 10.38 -3.88
CA GLY A 40 2.18 10.46 -4.78
C GLY A 40 2.98 11.76 -4.70
N LEU A 41 2.54 12.74 -3.91
CA LEU A 41 3.15 14.07 -3.92
C LEU A 41 4.62 14.07 -3.52
N GLY A 42 5.00 13.24 -2.56
CA GLY A 42 6.39 13.13 -2.13
C GLY A 42 7.34 12.60 -3.20
N SER A 43 6.78 11.91 -4.20
CA SER A 43 7.54 11.40 -5.35
C SER A 43 7.32 12.25 -6.61
N GLY A 44 6.64 13.38 -6.49
CA GLY A 44 6.40 14.29 -7.62
C GLY A 44 5.19 13.95 -8.46
N PHE A 45 4.33 13.05 -8.03
CA PHE A 45 3.12 12.66 -8.76
C PHE A 45 1.88 13.28 -8.13
N THR A 46 1.18 14.12 -8.89
CA THR A 46 -0.08 14.71 -8.44
C THR A 46 -1.24 13.74 -8.63
N ASP A 47 -2.37 14.05 -8.00
CA ASP A 47 -3.58 13.25 -8.17
C ASP A 47 -4.02 13.18 -9.63
N ASP A 48 -3.80 14.26 -10.39
CA ASP A 48 -4.17 14.30 -11.82
C ASP A 48 -3.40 13.26 -12.64
N PHE A 49 -2.13 13.01 -12.34
CA PHE A 49 -1.36 11.98 -13.02
C PHE A 49 -1.99 10.59 -12.81
N TYR A 50 -2.47 10.34 -11.60
CA TYR A 50 -3.14 9.06 -11.31
C TYR A 50 -4.51 8.97 -11.98
N ALA A 51 -5.26 10.04 -11.96
CA ALA A 51 -6.57 10.08 -12.62
C ALA A 51 -6.43 9.80 -14.13
N GLU A 52 -5.43 10.39 -14.78
CA GLU A 52 -5.15 10.15 -16.18
C GLU A 52 -4.75 8.70 -16.46
N ALA A 53 -4.16 8.04 -15.48
CA ALA A 53 -3.76 6.63 -15.58
C ALA A 53 -4.91 5.65 -15.30
N GLY A 54 -6.12 6.16 -15.06
CA GLY A 54 -7.28 5.33 -14.79
C GLY A 54 -7.49 4.98 -13.34
N VAL A 55 -6.81 5.67 -12.43
CA VAL A 55 -6.91 5.44 -10.99
C VAL A 55 -7.99 6.32 -10.40
N LYS A 56 -8.80 5.74 -9.51
CA LYS A 56 -9.77 6.51 -8.73
C LYS A 56 -9.08 7.09 -7.51
N VAL A 57 -9.14 8.41 -7.35
CA VAL A 57 -8.58 9.10 -6.19
C VAL A 57 -9.64 9.20 -5.10
N LEU A 58 -9.29 8.76 -3.90
CA LEU A 58 -10.16 8.81 -2.72
C LEU A 58 -9.61 9.83 -1.73
N ASP A 59 -10.49 10.43 -0.94
CA ASP A 59 -10.11 11.52 -0.05
C ASP A 59 -9.34 11.07 1.20
N THR A 60 -9.61 9.87 1.69
CA THR A 60 -9.07 9.42 2.98
C THR A 60 -8.45 8.03 2.90
N ALA A 61 -7.50 7.78 3.81
CA ALA A 61 -6.91 6.46 3.97
C ALA A 61 -7.98 5.42 4.36
N GLU A 62 -8.90 5.80 5.24
CA GLU A 62 -9.97 4.91 5.68
C GLU A 62 -10.75 4.34 4.51
N GLU A 63 -11.10 5.20 3.53
CA GLU A 63 -11.81 4.77 2.33
C GLU A 63 -10.98 3.80 1.50
N VAL A 64 -9.68 4.05 1.35
CA VAL A 64 -8.78 3.18 0.59
C VAL A 64 -8.71 1.81 1.24
N TRP A 65 -8.47 1.77 2.55
CA TRP A 65 -8.38 0.51 3.28
C TRP A 65 -9.70 -0.26 3.27
N ALA A 66 -10.83 0.45 3.33
CA ALA A 66 -12.14 -0.18 3.35
C ALA A 66 -12.50 -0.85 2.02
N GLN A 67 -12.05 -0.28 0.91
CA GLN A 67 -12.41 -0.78 -0.42
C GLN A 67 -11.43 -1.81 -0.98
N ALA A 68 -10.15 -1.71 -0.63
CA ALA A 68 -9.11 -2.51 -1.27
C ALA A 68 -9.12 -3.98 -0.83
N GLU A 69 -8.98 -4.86 -1.81
CA GLU A 69 -8.70 -6.26 -1.56
C GLU A 69 -7.21 -6.46 -1.28
N MET A 70 -6.36 -5.65 -1.94
CA MET A 70 -4.92 -5.62 -1.70
C MET A 70 -4.49 -4.19 -1.42
N ILE A 71 -3.76 -4.01 -0.33
CA ILE A 71 -3.09 -2.74 -0.01
C ILE A 71 -1.63 -2.83 -0.45
N MET A 72 -1.18 -1.84 -1.20
CA MET A 72 0.22 -1.70 -1.58
C MET A 72 0.83 -0.51 -0.85
N LYS A 73 1.89 -0.76 -0.10
CA LYS A 73 2.61 0.27 0.67
C LYS A 73 4.12 0.07 0.55
N VAL A 74 4.86 1.15 0.74
CA VAL A 74 6.32 1.09 0.83
C VAL A 74 6.74 0.58 2.21
N LYS A 75 6.17 1.14 3.27
CA LYS A 75 6.48 0.77 4.65
C LYS A 75 5.35 -0.03 5.28
N GLU A 76 5.72 -0.84 6.26
CA GLU A 76 4.74 -1.62 7.03
C GLU A 76 3.70 -0.72 7.69
N PRO A 77 2.48 -1.23 7.94
CA PRO A 77 1.46 -0.45 8.65
C PRO A 77 1.94 -0.02 10.03
N ILE A 78 1.63 1.22 10.40
CA ILE A 78 1.93 1.73 11.73
C ILE A 78 0.65 1.78 12.56
N HIS A 79 0.79 2.15 13.83
CA HIS A 79 -0.30 2.10 14.80
C HIS A 79 -1.61 2.71 14.30
N GLN A 80 -1.56 3.87 13.64
CA GLN A 80 -2.76 4.54 13.15
C GLN A 80 -3.46 3.77 12.04
N GLU A 81 -2.76 2.89 11.34
CA GLU A 81 -3.31 2.11 10.23
C GLU A 81 -3.86 0.75 10.65
N LEU A 82 -3.43 0.23 11.80
CA LEU A 82 -3.83 -1.10 12.25
C LEU A 82 -5.34 -1.32 12.32
N PRO A 83 -6.14 -0.35 12.79
CA PRO A 83 -7.60 -0.53 12.84
C PRO A 83 -8.26 -0.67 11.48
N TYR A 84 -7.60 -0.26 10.41
CA TYR A 84 -8.15 -0.35 9.06
C TYR A 84 -8.01 -1.73 8.43
N MET A 85 -7.13 -2.58 8.95
CA MET A 85 -6.89 -3.91 8.40
C MET A 85 -8.13 -4.78 8.51
N ARG A 86 -8.39 -5.59 7.47
CA ARG A 86 -9.57 -6.45 7.41
C ARG A 86 -9.17 -7.90 7.18
N ASP A 87 -10.00 -8.81 7.68
CA ASP A 87 -9.80 -10.24 7.50
C ASP A 87 -9.72 -10.60 6.00
N GLY A 88 -8.70 -11.36 5.64
CA GLY A 88 -8.49 -11.78 4.26
C GLY A 88 -7.88 -10.72 3.34
N GLN A 89 -7.72 -9.48 3.82
CA GLN A 89 -7.10 -8.43 3.03
C GLN A 89 -5.61 -8.73 2.83
N VAL A 90 -5.14 -8.58 1.58
CA VAL A 90 -3.72 -8.77 1.25
C VAL A 90 -3.00 -7.44 1.49
N ILE A 91 -1.89 -7.47 2.21
CA ILE A 91 -1.03 -6.31 2.42
C ILE A 91 0.34 -6.61 1.83
N PHE A 92 0.68 -5.91 0.76
CA PHE A 92 1.95 -6.06 0.05
C PHE A 92 2.83 -4.87 0.40
N THR A 93 3.87 -5.12 1.21
CA THR A 93 4.77 -4.08 1.70
C THR A 93 6.07 -4.69 2.21
N TYR A 94 6.95 -3.85 2.72
CA TYR A 94 8.17 -4.28 3.38
C TYR A 94 7.91 -4.41 4.89
N PHE A 95 7.70 -5.64 5.35
CA PHE A 95 7.44 -5.91 6.76
C PHE A 95 8.74 -6.15 7.53
N HIS A 96 8.79 -5.64 8.77
CA HIS A 96 9.87 -5.89 9.72
C HIS A 96 9.34 -6.69 10.91
N PHE A 97 8.76 -7.85 10.66
CA PHE A 97 8.13 -8.66 11.70
C PHE A 97 9.08 -9.06 12.82
N ALA A 98 10.33 -9.35 12.48
CA ALA A 98 11.32 -9.73 13.48
C ALA A 98 11.62 -8.62 14.48
N ALA A 99 11.49 -7.37 14.05
CA ALA A 99 11.79 -6.19 14.87
C ALA A 99 10.55 -5.64 15.57
N ASP A 100 9.34 -6.03 15.14
CA ASP A 100 8.09 -5.48 15.67
C ASP A 100 7.07 -6.58 15.98
N LYS A 101 7.11 -7.06 17.22
CA LYS A 101 6.18 -8.10 17.69
C LYS A 101 4.75 -7.59 17.76
N SER A 102 4.57 -6.32 18.06
CA SER A 102 3.25 -5.70 18.14
C SER A 102 2.55 -5.72 16.78
N LEU A 103 3.29 -5.38 15.73
CA LEU A 103 2.77 -5.44 14.35
C LEU A 103 2.43 -6.88 13.96
N THR A 104 3.28 -7.83 14.29
CA THR A 104 3.04 -9.24 14.00
C THR A 104 1.73 -9.72 14.62
N ARG A 105 1.53 -9.41 15.90
CA ARG A 105 0.30 -9.78 16.60
C ARG A 105 -0.94 -9.12 16.02
N ALA A 106 -0.82 -7.83 15.66
CA ALA A 106 -1.93 -7.10 15.08
C ALA A 106 -2.35 -7.70 13.73
N CYS A 107 -1.39 -8.05 12.87
CA CYS A 107 -1.67 -8.69 11.59
C CYS A 107 -2.34 -10.05 11.77
N MET A 108 -1.86 -10.85 12.70
CA MET A 108 -2.46 -12.15 12.99
C MET A 108 -3.88 -12.00 13.50
N LYS A 109 -4.11 -11.06 14.41
CA LYS A 109 -5.43 -10.82 15.00
C LYS A 109 -6.42 -10.31 13.96
N ALA A 110 -5.97 -9.46 13.04
CA ALA A 110 -6.82 -8.91 11.99
C ALA A 110 -7.13 -9.92 10.87
N GLY A 111 -6.34 -11.00 10.76
CA GLY A 111 -6.55 -12.01 9.73
C GLY A 111 -6.09 -11.59 8.35
N VAL A 112 -5.18 -10.64 8.24
CA VAL A 112 -4.66 -10.18 6.95
C VAL A 112 -3.65 -11.17 6.38
N VAL A 113 -3.47 -11.12 5.06
CA VAL A 113 -2.45 -11.89 4.36
C VAL A 113 -1.30 -10.94 4.06
N ALA A 114 -0.20 -11.09 4.78
CA ALA A 114 0.97 -10.23 4.64
C ALA A 114 1.92 -10.79 3.59
N VAL A 115 2.25 -9.98 2.59
CA VAL A 115 3.23 -10.31 1.57
C VAL A 115 4.35 -9.30 1.64
N SER A 116 5.55 -9.77 1.94
CA SER A 116 6.71 -8.90 2.06
C SER A 116 7.65 -9.11 0.88
N TYR A 117 8.23 -8.01 0.39
CA TYR A 117 9.22 -8.08 -0.68
C TYR A 117 10.67 -7.92 -0.17
N THR A 118 10.91 -8.16 1.12
CA THR A 118 12.27 -8.13 1.68
C THR A 118 13.22 -9.06 0.95
N HIS A 119 12.70 -10.18 0.48
CA HIS A 119 13.49 -11.17 -0.25
C HIS A 119 14.11 -10.60 -1.53
N LEU A 120 13.59 -9.50 -2.05
CA LEU A 120 14.11 -8.89 -3.26
C LEU A 120 15.51 -8.33 -3.07
N THR A 121 15.92 -8.11 -1.83
CA THR A 121 17.26 -7.61 -1.54
C THR A 121 18.28 -8.72 -1.31
N LEU A 122 17.84 -9.95 -1.10
CA LEU A 122 18.72 -11.06 -0.78
C LEU A 122 19.76 -11.38 -1.86
N PRO A 123 19.39 -11.41 -3.15
CA PRO A 123 20.38 -11.72 -4.19
C PRO A 123 21.56 -10.77 -4.22
N THR A 124 21.38 -9.54 -3.77
CA THR A 124 22.45 -8.54 -3.79
C THR A 124 23.49 -8.75 -2.72
N LYS A 125 23.21 -9.62 -1.77
CA LYS A 125 24.11 -9.90 -0.64
C LYS A 125 24.96 -11.12 -0.84
N ALA A 126 24.67 -11.88 -1.83
CA ALA A 126 25.35 -13.12 -2.10
C ALA A 126 26.79 -12.91 -2.54
#